data_0c11ff228a909b444064de284597fe4d
#
_entry.id   0c11ff228a909b444064de284597fe4d
#
_cell.length_a   1.000
_cell.length_b   1.000
_cell.length_c   1.000
_cell.angle_alpha   90.00
_cell.angle_beta   90.00
_cell.angle_gamma   90.00
#
_symmetry.space_group_name_H-M   'P 1'
#
loop_
_entity.id
_entity.type
_entity.pdbx_description
1 polymer ?
#
loop_
_entity_poly.entity_id
_entity_poly.type
_entity_poly.pdbx_seq_one_letter_code
_entity_poly.pdbx_strand_id
1 'polypeptide(L)'
;MIRPIAASVLALASILVACGGDDVPPDGSSSGASSSSGGSSSGGSSSGASSSSGASSSSGSTFSTETKTGIATFYDADGASAWNCSYPVKDGPIDVTALNFPEYAKSAACGTCFLVKGPKGSVTVRVVDSCPGCKEGHLDLSEQAFAKIADPVDGRVPITYQGTSCEVSGNLSYHFKEGSSKYWTAIQIRNHKLPIAKVEYEKKGAFVEMPRSDYNYFIDQKGVGDLSALKLRITAVDGQTVEDDLPGTITADKVVAGTVQFK
;
A
#
# COMPACT_ATOMS: atom_id res chain seq x y z
N MET A 1 -22.13 23.43 51.20
CA MET A 1 -21.97 24.64 50.39
C MET A 1 -21.87 24.16 48.92
N ILE A 2 -22.97 24.29 48.20
CA ILE A 2 -23.12 23.81 46.82
C ILE A 2 -23.06 25.05 45.91
N ARG A 3 -22.10 25.09 44.98
CA ARG A 3 -22.00 26.13 43.96
C ARG A 3 -22.62 25.63 42.63
N PRO A 4 -23.43 26.43 41.95
CA PRO A 4 -24.02 26.04 40.67
C PRO A 4 -23.04 26.26 39.50
N ILE A 5 -23.09 25.32 38.55
CA ILE A 5 -22.37 25.37 37.28
C ILE A 5 -23.24 26.10 36.25
N ALA A 6 -22.69 27.18 35.70
CA ALA A 6 -23.33 27.96 34.64
C ALA A 6 -23.12 27.25 33.28
N ALA A 7 -24.23 26.97 32.59
CA ALA A 7 -24.22 26.46 31.22
C ALA A 7 -24.17 27.64 30.23
N SER A 8 -23.12 27.70 29.41
CA SER A 8 -23.04 28.65 28.29
C SER A 8 -23.58 27.98 27.02
N VAL A 9 -24.65 28.58 26.51
CA VAL A 9 -25.24 28.23 25.22
C VAL A 9 -24.48 28.94 24.11
N LEU A 10 -23.87 28.22 23.17
CA LEU A 10 -23.26 28.77 21.98
C LEU A 10 -24.26 28.69 20.82
N ALA A 11 -24.63 29.83 20.26
CA ALA A 11 -25.50 29.93 19.10
C ALA A 11 -24.72 29.68 17.81
N LEU A 12 -25.15 28.69 16.98
CA LEU A 12 -24.67 28.50 15.62
C LEU A 12 -25.38 29.48 14.69
N ALA A 13 -24.59 30.31 13.99
CA ALA A 13 -25.07 31.12 12.88
C ALA A 13 -24.82 30.33 11.56
N SER A 14 -25.88 30.01 10.85
CA SER A 14 -25.84 29.40 9.52
C SER A 14 -25.71 30.49 8.46
N ILE A 15 -24.63 30.43 7.66
CA ILE A 15 -24.45 31.27 6.47
C ILE A 15 -24.83 30.42 5.23
N LEU A 16 -25.91 30.84 4.58
CA LEU A 16 -26.32 30.34 3.25
C LEU A 16 -25.52 31.13 2.19
N VAL A 17 -24.73 30.44 1.38
CA VAL A 17 -24.14 30.97 0.17
C VAL A 17 -24.91 30.43 -1.02
N ALA A 18 -25.55 31.31 -1.78
CA ALA A 18 -26.22 31.02 -3.02
C ALA A 18 -25.22 30.95 -4.17
N CYS A 19 -25.19 29.84 -4.92
CA CYS A 19 -24.48 29.73 -6.20
C CYS A 19 -25.39 30.24 -7.32
N GLY A 20 -24.95 31.27 -8.02
CA GLY A 20 -25.50 31.68 -9.31
C GLY A 20 -24.90 30.84 -10.42
N GLY A 21 -25.77 30.36 -11.34
CA GLY A 21 -25.36 29.66 -12.55
C GLY A 21 -25.06 30.66 -13.67
N ASP A 22 -24.12 30.33 -14.52
CA ASP A 22 -23.94 30.95 -15.84
C ASP A 22 -23.96 29.87 -16.92
N ASP A 23 -24.92 30.03 -17.84
CA ASP A 23 -25.15 29.24 -19.03
C ASP A 23 -24.09 29.54 -20.10
N VAL A 24 -23.58 28.50 -20.79
CA VAL A 24 -22.80 28.60 -22.03
C VAL A 24 -23.50 27.77 -23.11
N PRO A 25 -23.80 28.37 -24.28
CA PRO A 25 -24.48 27.68 -25.38
C PRO A 25 -23.52 26.89 -26.28
N PRO A 26 -24.03 25.93 -27.08
CA PRO A 26 -23.26 25.09 -27.98
C PRO A 26 -23.22 25.68 -29.43
N ASP A 27 -22.08 25.58 -30.08
CA ASP A 27 -21.89 25.64 -31.53
C ASP A 27 -20.63 24.83 -31.89
N GLY A 28 -20.51 24.09 -32.93
CA GLY A 28 -21.18 23.90 -34.20
C GLY A 28 -20.29 22.95 -35.01
N SER A 29 -20.95 22.14 -35.80
CA SER A 29 -20.42 21.12 -36.71
C SER A 29 -19.36 21.64 -37.71
N SER A 30 -18.42 20.76 -38.10
CA SER A 30 -18.15 20.55 -39.53
C SER A 30 -17.36 19.26 -39.81
N SER A 31 -17.93 18.54 -40.73
CA SER A 31 -17.55 17.36 -41.47
C SER A 31 -16.31 17.59 -42.39
N GLY A 32 -15.52 16.51 -42.58
CA GLY A 32 -14.50 16.43 -43.60
C GLY A 32 -14.07 14.99 -43.87
N ALA A 33 -14.66 14.37 -44.87
CA ALA A 33 -14.29 13.08 -45.42
C ALA A 33 -13.33 13.26 -46.60
N SER A 34 -12.37 12.36 -46.80
CA SER A 34 -11.77 11.90 -48.09
C SER A 34 -10.75 10.84 -47.79
N SER A 35 -10.95 9.59 -48.08
CA SER A 35 -10.87 8.74 -49.26
C SER A 35 -9.47 8.64 -49.89
N SER A 36 -9.10 7.38 -49.98
CA SER A 36 -8.55 6.60 -51.10
C SER A 36 -7.10 6.14 -51.02
N SER A 37 -7.01 4.87 -51.14
CA SER A 37 -6.41 3.94 -52.12
C SER A 37 -4.96 3.55 -51.81
N GLY A 38 -4.59 2.31 -51.60
CA GLY A 38 -4.59 1.22 -52.54
C GLY A 38 -3.15 0.82 -52.79
N GLY A 39 -2.75 -0.42 -52.53
CA GLY A 39 -1.43 -0.97 -52.90
C GLY A 39 -1.16 -2.35 -52.33
N SER A 40 -1.54 -3.36 -53.08
CA SER A 40 -1.12 -4.76 -52.86
C SER A 40 0.29 -5.00 -53.36
N SER A 41 1.13 -5.72 -52.66
CA SER A 41 2.08 -6.65 -53.27
C SER A 41 2.53 -7.72 -52.31
N SER A 42 2.46 -8.88 -52.83
CA SER A 42 2.78 -10.23 -52.39
C SER A 42 4.27 -10.47 -52.11
N GLY A 43 4.52 -11.42 -51.21
CA GLY A 43 5.61 -12.38 -51.39
C GLY A 43 6.56 -12.57 -50.24
N GLY A 44 6.70 -13.81 -49.76
CA GLY A 44 7.89 -14.28 -49.08
C GLY A 44 7.67 -15.02 -47.78
N SER A 45 7.41 -16.33 -47.88
CA SER A 45 7.52 -17.28 -46.78
C SER A 45 8.96 -17.44 -46.32
N SER A 46 9.22 -17.31 -45.02
CA SER A 46 10.33 -18.03 -44.39
C SER A 46 9.98 -18.32 -42.92
N SER A 47 9.87 -19.58 -42.65
CA SER A 47 9.71 -20.20 -41.36
C SER A 47 10.91 -19.92 -40.46
N GLY A 48 10.73 -19.17 -39.39
CA GLY A 48 11.67 -19.03 -38.30
C GLY A 48 10.92 -19.24 -36.99
N ALA A 49 11.11 -20.42 -36.40
CA ALA A 49 10.64 -20.70 -35.06
C ALA A 49 11.45 -19.86 -34.07
N SER A 50 10.87 -18.77 -33.59
CA SER A 50 11.39 -18.02 -32.46
C SER A 50 10.51 -18.31 -31.26
N SER A 51 11.06 -19.07 -30.33
CA SER A 51 10.55 -19.22 -28.99
C SER A 51 10.48 -17.82 -28.31
N SER A 52 9.32 -17.21 -28.35
CA SER A 52 9.03 -16.02 -27.56
C SER A 52 8.83 -16.45 -26.11
N SER A 53 9.89 -16.35 -25.30
CA SER A 53 9.77 -16.21 -23.87
C SER A 53 8.97 -14.93 -23.61
N GLY A 54 7.69 -15.10 -23.26
CA GLY A 54 6.81 -14.03 -22.85
C GLY A 54 7.41 -13.36 -21.62
N ALA A 55 8.00 -12.20 -21.79
CA ALA A 55 8.27 -11.30 -20.71
C ALA A 55 6.92 -10.83 -20.16
N SER A 56 6.49 -11.43 -19.06
CA SER A 56 5.43 -10.87 -18.24
C SER A 56 5.90 -9.51 -17.77
N SER A 57 5.30 -8.46 -18.29
CA SER A 57 5.45 -7.11 -17.79
C SER A 57 4.90 -7.07 -16.36
N SER A 58 5.76 -7.28 -15.37
CA SER A 58 5.47 -7.06 -13.98
C SER A 58 5.29 -5.57 -13.77
N SER A 59 4.04 -5.15 -13.67
CA SER A 59 3.68 -3.82 -13.19
C SER A 59 4.33 -3.59 -11.82
N GLY A 60 5.31 -2.68 -11.79
CA GLY A 60 5.82 -1.91 -10.68
C GLY A 60 5.85 -2.57 -9.30
N SER A 61 6.64 -3.62 -9.09
CA SER A 61 7.01 -4.02 -7.73
C SER A 61 8.02 -3.01 -7.18
N THR A 62 7.65 -2.28 -6.14
CA THR A 62 8.54 -1.33 -5.44
C THR A 62 9.66 -2.03 -4.66
N PHE A 63 9.58 -3.35 -4.51
CA PHE A 63 10.62 -4.16 -3.87
C PHE A 63 11.73 -4.47 -4.88
N SER A 64 12.82 -3.71 -4.79
CA SER A 64 14.04 -3.99 -5.54
C SER A 64 15.20 -4.13 -4.56
N THR A 65 15.99 -5.18 -4.71
CA THR A 65 17.26 -5.36 -3.99
C THR A 65 18.40 -4.53 -4.62
N GLU A 66 18.15 -3.87 -5.75
CA GLU A 66 19.09 -2.92 -6.34
C GLU A 66 19.22 -1.68 -5.47
N THR A 67 20.46 -1.19 -5.36
CA THR A 67 20.74 0.05 -4.61
C THR A 67 20.30 1.25 -5.44
N LYS A 68 19.39 2.03 -4.89
CA LYS A 68 18.93 3.32 -5.43
C LYS A 68 19.61 4.47 -4.70
N THR A 69 19.74 5.61 -5.36
CA THR A 69 20.13 6.88 -4.73
C THR A 69 18.90 7.74 -4.49
N GLY A 70 18.93 8.55 -3.43
CA GLY A 70 17.80 9.39 -3.07
C GLY A 70 18.15 10.43 -2.03
N ILE A 71 17.14 10.93 -1.37
CA ILE A 71 17.23 11.86 -0.27
C ILE A 71 16.37 11.40 0.88
N ALA A 72 16.76 11.74 2.12
CA ALA A 72 15.95 11.55 3.30
C ALA A 72 15.62 12.90 3.95
N THR A 73 14.42 13.02 4.44
CA THR A 73 13.94 13.98 5.43
C THR A 73 13.33 13.22 6.60
N PHE A 74 12.74 13.90 7.57
CA PHE A 74 12.07 13.23 8.68
C PHE A 74 10.79 13.96 9.11
N TYR A 75 9.92 13.21 9.78
CA TYR A 75 8.66 13.67 10.34
C TYR A 75 8.40 13.03 11.71
N ASP A 76 7.51 13.62 12.49
CA ASP A 76 7.03 13.07 13.76
C ASP A 76 6.07 11.88 13.48
N ALA A 77 6.65 10.71 13.28
CA ALA A 77 5.88 9.49 13.02
C ALA A 77 5.15 8.99 14.27
N ASP A 78 5.67 9.25 15.47
CA ASP A 78 5.09 8.80 16.74
C ASP A 78 3.89 9.67 17.14
N GLY A 79 3.89 10.95 16.75
CA GLY A 79 2.78 11.88 16.94
C GLY A 79 1.65 11.73 15.93
N ALA A 80 1.81 10.87 14.91
CA ALA A 80 0.78 10.63 13.91
C ALA A 80 -0.46 9.98 14.53
N SER A 81 -1.65 10.42 14.11
CA SER A 81 -2.93 9.81 14.53
C SER A 81 -3.18 8.47 13.84
N ALA A 82 -2.67 8.30 12.62
CA ALA A 82 -2.72 7.08 11.80
C ALA A 82 -1.69 7.16 10.68
N TRP A 83 -1.23 6.01 10.21
CA TRP A 83 -0.41 5.86 9.01
C TRP A 83 -1.26 5.40 7.83
N ASN A 84 -0.93 5.83 6.62
CA ASN A 84 -1.71 5.50 5.42
C ASN A 84 -1.72 4.00 5.09
N CYS A 85 -0.71 3.25 5.52
CA CYS A 85 -0.73 1.78 5.48
C CYS A 85 -1.64 1.12 6.52
N SER A 86 -2.38 1.89 7.32
CA SER A 86 -3.29 1.39 8.37
C SER A 86 -2.65 0.46 9.41
N TYR A 87 -1.33 0.49 9.57
CA TYR A 87 -0.69 -0.16 10.71
C TYR A 87 -0.94 0.65 11.99
N PRO A 88 -1.07 0.01 13.17
CA PRO A 88 -1.19 0.74 14.42
C PRO A 88 0.12 1.48 14.75
N VAL A 89 0.04 2.77 15.03
CA VAL A 89 1.21 3.61 15.34
C VAL A 89 1.91 3.14 16.62
N LYS A 90 1.14 2.75 17.64
CA LYS A 90 1.67 2.40 18.96
C LYS A 90 2.36 1.03 19.04
N ASP A 91 2.05 0.13 18.11
CA ASP A 91 2.56 -1.26 18.11
C ASP A 91 3.59 -1.49 17.02
N GLY A 92 3.95 -0.43 16.27
CA GLY A 92 4.88 -0.50 15.16
C GLY A 92 6.34 -0.27 15.56
N PRO A 93 7.28 -0.65 14.70
CA PRO A 93 8.67 -0.24 14.87
C PRO A 93 8.77 1.28 14.74
N ILE A 94 9.62 1.90 15.56
CA ILE A 94 9.91 3.33 15.49
C ILE A 94 10.78 3.72 14.28
N ASP A 95 11.47 2.75 13.66
CA ASP A 95 12.24 2.96 12.45
C ASP A 95 11.31 2.76 11.23
N VAL A 96 10.64 3.82 10.83
CA VAL A 96 9.65 3.79 9.75
C VAL A 96 9.92 4.87 8.71
N THR A 97 9.26 4.73 7.56
CA THR A 97 9.32 5.70 6.47
C THR A 97 7.97 5.87 5.79
N ALA A 98 7.73 7.10 5.31
CA ALA A 98 6.73 7.41 4.32
C ALA A 98 7.37 7.49 2.92
N LEU A 99 6.66 7.01 1.91
CA LEU A 99 7.10 7.05 0.51
C LEU A 99 6.29 8.06 -0.31
N ASN A 100 6.93 8.61 -1.34
CA ASN A 100 6.22 9.34 -2.38
C ASN A 100 5.15 8.45 -3.05
N PHE A 101 4.12 9.05 -3.66
CA PHE A 101 3.01 8.30 -4.25
C PHE A 101 3.41 7.29 -5.34
N PRO A 102 4.33 7.59 -6.29
CA PRO A 102 4.79 6.61 -7.26
C PRO A 102 5.36 5.33 -6.61
N GLU A 103 6.24 5.47 -5.62
CA GLU A 103 6.85 4.33 -4.94
C GLU A 103 5.94 3.70 -3.87
N TYR A 104 5.02 4.45 -3.28
CA TYR A 104 3.95 3.92 -2.42
C TYR A 104 3.00 2.97 -3.17
N ALA A 105 2.83 3.23 -4.48
CA ALA A 105 2.14 2.36 -5.42
C ALA A 105 0.77 1.87 -4.91
N LYS A 106 -0.10 2.80 -4.46
CA LYS A 106 -1.43 2.48 -3.92
C LYS A 106 -1.37 1.41 -2.83
N SER A 107 -0.52 1.62 -1.83
CA SER A 107 -0.24 0.72 -0.72
C SER A 107 0.53 -0.59 -1.05
N ALA A 108 0.91 -0.84 -2.29
CA ALA A 108 1.67 -2.05 -2.61
C ALA A 108 3.03 -2.11 -1.89
N ALA A 109 3.61 -0.95 -1.56
CA ALA A 109 4.85 -0.85 -0.80
C ALA A 109 4.67 -1.01 0.72
N CYS A 110 3.45 -0.99 1.25
CA CYS A 110 3.20 -1.08 2.68
C CYS A 110 3.85 -2.31 3.31
N GLY A 111 4.59 -2.09 4.39
CA GLY A 111 5.32 -3.14 5.09
C GLY A 111 6.60 -3.61 4.42
N THR A 112 7.01 -3.01 3.30
CA THR A 112 8.36 -3.21 2.72
C THR A 112 9.41 -2.66 3.68
N CYS A 113 10.55 -3.36 3.81
CA CYS A 113 11.69 -2.84 4.52
C CYS A 113 12.79 -2.39 3.55
N PHE A 114 13.41 -1.26 3.87
CA PHE A 114 14.57 -0.73 3.17
C PHE A 114 15.76 -0.61 4.11
N LEU A 115 16.92 -1.10 3.69
CA LEU A 115 18.19 -0.71 4.28
C LEU A 115 18.60 0.64 3.70
N VAL A 116 18.58 1.67 4.53
CA VAL A 116 18.92 3.05 4.18
C VAL A 116 20.30 3.38 4.73
N LYS A 117 21.18 3.96 3.90
CA LYS A 117 22.52 4.44 4.27
C LYS A 117 22.61 5.93 4.02
N GLY A 118 23.00 6.67 5.04
CA GLY A 118 23.24 8.10 5.01
C GLY A 118 24.64 8.46 5.49
N PRO A 119 24.94 9.75 5.71
CA PRO A 119 26.27 10.24 6.05
C PRO A 119 26.87 9.66 7.33
N LYS A 120 26.05 9.35 8.34
CA LYS A 120 26.50 8.88 9.66
C LYS A 120 26.40 7.38 9.88
N GLY A 121 25.58 6.69 9.09
CA GLY A 121 25.35 5.26 9.31
C GLY A 121 24.26 4.68 8.45
N SER A 122 23.68 3.59 8.92
CA SER A 122 22.58 2.90 8.23
C SER A 122 21.49 2.47 9.20
N VAL A 123 20.28 2.36 8.69
CA VAL A 123 19.10 1.88 9.42
C VAL A 123 18.22 1.07 8.50
N THR A 124 17.57 0.04 9.03
CA THR A 124 16.46 -0.62 8.32
C THR A 124 15.15 0.01 8.75
N VAL A 125 14.39 0.53 7.77
CA VAL A 125 13.09 1.18 8.01
C VAL A 125 11.97 0.41 7.32
N ARG A 126 10.78 0.44 7.92
CA ARG A 126 9.57 -0.13 7.33
C ARG A 126 8.68 0.96 6.74
N VAL A 127 8.15 0.71 5.55
CA VAL A 127 7.14 1.57 4.92
C VAL A 127 5.82 1.43 5.65
N VAL A 128 5.33 2.53 6.21
CA VAL A 128 4.08 2.58 6.96
C VAL A 128 3.14 3.68 6.45
N ASP A 129 3.67 4.62 5.68
CA ASP A 129 2.92 5.81 5.30
C ASP A 129 3.26 6.28 3.88
N SER A 130 2.53 7.26 3.40
CA SER A 130 2.77 7.97 2.15
C SER A 130 3.09 9.45 2.40
N CYS A 131 3.97 10.01 1.59
CA CYS A 131 4.37 11.42 1.58
C CYS A 131 3.93 12.07 0.25
N PRO A 132 2.75 12.74 0.21
CA PRO A 132 2.23 13.34 -1.04
C PRO A 132 3.14 14.41 -1.65
N GLY A 133 3.90 15.13 -0.82
CA GLY A 133 4.83 16.17 -1.24
C GLY A 133 6.22 15.67 -1.64
N CYS A 134 6.52 14.40 -1.41
CA CYS A 134 7.81 13.80 -1.74
C CYS A 134 7.90 13.42 -3.22
N LYS A 135 9.08 13.63 -3.82
CA LYS A 135 9.40 13.18 -5.18
C LYS A 135 9.94 11.75 -5.15
N GLU A 136 9.97 11.10 -6.30
CA GLU A 136 10.59 9.78 -6.45
C GLU A 136 12.02 9.75 -5.89
N GLY A 137 12.38 8.68 -5.18
CA GLY A 137 13.65 8.56 -4.46
C GLY A 137 13.73 9.35 -3.14
N HIS A 138 12.65 10.01 -2.72
CA HIS A 138 12.59 10.70 -1.43
C HIS A 138 11.90 9.83 -0.40
N LEU A 139 12.65 9.49 0.67
CA LEU A 139 12.16 8.80 1.85
C LEU A 139 11.98 9.81 2.99
N ASP A 140 10.79 9.86 3.57
CA ASP A 140 10.52 10.68 4.76
C ASP A 140 10.52 9.75 5.98
N LEU A 141 11.57 9.83 6.78
CA LEU A 141 11.86 8.89 7.86
C LEU A 141 11.20 9.32 9.17
N SER A 142 11.00 8.41 10.11
CA SER A 142 10.77 8.82 11.49
C SER A 142 12.01 9.55 12.04
N GLU A 143 11.83 10.48 12.97
CA GLU A 143 12.95 11.23 13.59
C GLU A 143 14.02 10.30 14.15
N GLN A 144 13.61 9.18 14.77
CA GLN A 144 14.52 8.19 15.36
C GLN A 144 15.34 7.47 14.29
N ALA A 145 14.73 7.15 13.14
CA ALA A 145 15.42 6.52 12.02
C ALA A 145 16.41 7.51 11.35
N PHE A 146 15.99 8.75 11.15
CA PHE A 146 16.83 9.80 10.56
C PHE A 146 18.08 10.06 11.43
N ALA A 147 17.92 10.14 12.75
CA ALA A 147 19.01 10.38 13.67
C ALA A 147 20.10 9.28 13.65
N LYS A 148 19.78 8.08 13.17
CA LYS A 148 20.76 6.98 12.98
C LYS A 148 21.63 7.15 11.73
N ILE A 149 21.17 7.92 10.74
CA ILE A 149 21.86 8.08 9.46
C ILE A 149 22.41 9.49 9.20
N ALA A 150 21.94 10.49 9.95
CA ALA A 150 22.33 11.89 9.79
C ALA A 150 22.22 12.68 11.09
N ASP A 151 22.64 13.94 11.09
CA ASP A 151 22.34 14.85 12.18
C ASP A 151 20.94 15.47 11.93
N PRO A 152 20.03 15.48 12.91
CA PRO A 152 18.72 16.10 12.75
C PRO A 152 18.77 17.56 12.30
N VAL A 153 19.85 18.29 12.64
CA VAL A 153 20.04 19.69 12.20
C VAL A 153 20.21 19.81 10.69
N ASP A 154 20.66 18.76 10.00
CA ASP A 154 20.83 18.75 8.55
C ASP A 154 19.46 18.77 7.81
N GLY A 155 18.40 18.27 8.45
CA GLY A 155 17.03 18.27 7.98
C GLY A 155 16.79 17.48 6.68
N ARG A 156 17.81 17.42 5.79
CA ARG A 156 17.74 16.77 4.47
C ARG A 156 19.11 16.31 4.03
N VAL A 157 19.26 15.02 3.77
CA VAL A 157 20.55 14.42 3.39
C VAL A 157 20.43 13.50 2.18
N PRO A 158 21.54 13.33 1.40
CA PRO A 158 21.61 12.30 0.38
C PRO A 158 21.71 10.92 1.03
N ILE A 159 21.04 9.94 0.42
CA ILE A 159 21.03 8.55 0.86
C ILE A 159 21.22 7.58 -0.29
N THR A 160 21.57 6.35 0.05
CA THR A 160 21.30 5.18 -0.79
C THR A 160 20.35 4.25 -0.04
N TYR A 161 19.50 3.56 -0.76
CA TYR A 161 18.56 2.61 -0.16
C TYR A 161 18.31 1.41 -1.09
N GLN A 162 17.99 0.27 -0.48
CA GLN A 162 17.64 -0.97 -1.20
C GLN A 162 16.63 -1.78 -0.40
N GLY A 163 15.78 -2.52 -1.11
CA GLY A 163 14.84 -3.45 -0.47
C GLY A 163 15.58 -4.55 0.29
N THR A 164 15.07 -4.90 1.46
CA THR A 164 15.58 -5.98 2.30
C THR A 164 14.44 -6.71 2.98
N SER A 165 14.66 -7.94 3.43
CA SER A 165 13.71 -8.63 4.28
C SER A 165 13.54 -7.87 5.60
N CYS A 166 12.30 -7.81 6.10
CA CYS A 166 12.04 -7.23 7.40
C CYS A 166 12.47 -8.18 8.52
N GLU A 167 13.13 -7.63 9.54
CA GLU A 167 13.39 -8.36 10.77
C GLU A 167 12.10 -8.41 11.61
N VAL A 168 11.41 -9.55 11.53
CA VAL A 168 10.20 -9.82 12.29
C VAL A 168 10.33 -11.14 13.04
N SER A 169 9.70 -11.25 14.20
CA SER A 169 9.62 -12.48 14.98
C SER A 169 8.26 -13.13 14.82
N GLY A 170 8.25 -14.47 14.75
CA GLY A 170 7.02 -15.25 14.65
C GLY A 170 6.41 -15.27 13.24
N ASN A 171 5.15 -15.65 13.20
CA ASN A 171 4.39 -15.90 11.98
C ASN A 171 3.66 -14.64 11.47
N LEU A 172 3.06 -14.74 10.29
CA LEU A 172 2.10 -13.75 9.79
C LEU A 172 0.97 -13.55 10.80
N SER A 173 0.36 -12.39 10.78
CA SER A 173 -0.88 -12.14 11.49
C SER A 173 -1.86 -11.39 10.59
N TYR A 174 -3.15 -11.54 10.87
CA TYR A 174 -4.24 -11.10 10.02
C TYR A 174 -5.18 -10.20 10.81
N HIS A 175 -5.24 -8.92 10.44
CA HIS A 175 -6.19 -8.00 11.05
C HIS A 175 -7.44 -7.91 10.19
N PHE A 176 -8.59 -8.30 10.75
CA PHE A 176 -9.89 -8.16 10.13
C PHE A 176 -10.45 -6.78 10.49
N LYS A 177 -10.62 -5.94 9.48
CA LYS A 177 -11.12 -4.57 9.66
C LYS A 177 -12.49 -4.58 10.34
N GLU A 178 -12.76 -3.53 11.11
CA GLU A 178 -14.10 -3.27 11.64
C GLU A 178 -15.17 -3.36 10.53
N GLY A 179 -16.29 -4.02 10.83
CA GLY A 179 -17.35 -4.31 9.86
C GLY A 179 -17.13 -5.58 9.03
N SER A 180 -15.98 -6.26 9.13
CA SER A 180 -15.78 -7.54 8.44
C SER A 180 -16.79 -8.59 8.89
N SER A 181 -17.37 -9.26 7.90
CA SER A 181 -18.40 -10.29 8.09
C SER A 181 -18.38 -11.27 6.91
N LYS A 182 -19.25 -12.28 6.93
CA LYS A 182 -19.41 -13.18 5.79
C LYS A 182 -19.92 -12.51 4.49
N TYR A 183 -20.40 -11.27 4.56
CA TYR A 183 -20.97 -10.50 3.43
C TYR A 183 -20.06 -9.37 2.95
N TRP A 184 -19.08 -8.98 3.72
CA TRP A 184 -18.04 -8.02 3.38
C TRP A 184 -16.82 -8.30 4.24
N THR A 185 -15.64 -8.49 3.63
CA THR A 185 -14.45 -8.86 4.37
C THR A 185 -13.27 -8.02 3.90
N ALA A 186 -12.57 -7.40 4.86
CA ALA A 186 -11.32 -6.70 4.62
C ALA A 186 -10.23 -7.21 5.56
N ILE A 187 -9.13 -7.70 4.99
CA ILE A 187 -8.03 -8.33 5.71
C ILE A 187 -6.74 -7.54 5.46
N GLN A 188 -6.02 -7.21 6.53
CA GLN A 188 -4.66 -6.68 6.45
C GLN A 188 -3.68 -7.78 6.89
N ILE A 189 -2.66 -8.02 6.07
CA ILE A 189 -1.58 -8.94 6.42
C ILE A 189 -0.52 -8.16 7.20
N ARG A 190 -0.16 -8.66 8.37
CA ARG A 190 0.81 -8.04 9.29
C ARG A 190 1.96 -8.99 9.59
N ASN A 191 3.04 -8.47 10.15
CA ASN A 191 4.22 -9.21 10.59
C ASN A 191 4.86 -10.05 9.47
N HIS A 192 4.84 -9.57 8.23
CA HIS A 192 5.44 -10.26 7.09
C HIS A 192 6.90 -9.84 6.88
N LYS A 193 7.78 -10.80 6.55
CA LYS A 193 9.19 -10.57 6.21
C LYS A 193 9.36 -9.91 4.86
N LEU A 194 8.49 -10.23 3.89
CA LEU A 194 8.54 -9.78 2.51
C LEU A 194 7.28 -9.00 2.17
N PRO A 195 7.33 -8.01 1.27
CA PRO A 195 6.15 -7.29 0.82
C PRO A 195 5.14 -8.23 0.17
N ILE A 196 3.87 -7.98 0.39
CA ILE A 196 2.78 -8.81 -0.12
C ILE A 196 2.44 -8.38 -1.54
N ALA A 197 2.46 -9.30 -2.49
CA ALA A 197 1.99 -9.06 -3.85
C ALA A 197 0.50 -9.35 -3.99
N LYS A 198 0.02 -10.49 -3.44
CA LYS A 198 -1.34 -10.97 -3.64
C LYS A 198 -1.84 -11.70 -2.40
N VAL A 199 -3.15 -11.59 -2.14
CA VAL A 199 -3.88 -12.38 -1.15
C VAL A 199 -5.08 -13.01 -1.82
N GLU A 200 -5.28 -14.31 -1.57
CA GLU A 200 -6.39 -15.10 -2.06
C GLU A 200 -7.02 -15.88 -0.91
N TYR A 201 -8.30 -16.19 -1.02
CA TYR A 201 -8.97 -17.09 -0.08
C TYR A 201 -9.57 -18.30 -0.84
N GLU A 202 -9.64 -19.44 -0.16
CA GLU A 202 -10.25 -20.63 -0.74
C GLU A 202 -11.78 -20.53 -0.71
N LYS A 203 -12.41 -20.78 -1.87
CA LYS A 203 -13.86 -20.86 -2.02
C LYS A 203 -14.21 -22.06 -2.89
N LYS A 204 -14.87 -23.05 -2.31
CA LYS A 204 -15.31 -24.26 -3.03
C LYS A 204 -14.17 -24.99 -3.76
N GLY A 205 -12.99 -25.09 -3.15
CA GLY A 205 -11.82 -25.76 -3.71
C GLY A 205 -11.04 -24.93 -4.73
N ALA A 206 -11.34 -23.65 -4.93
CA ALA A 206 -10.59 -22.74 -5.78
C ALA A 206 -10.17 -21.48 -5.01
N PHE A 207 -9.00 -20.94 -5.33
CA PHE A 207 -8.55 -19.68 -4.75
C PHE A 207 -9.08 -18.48 -5.52
N VAL A 208 -9.63 -17.52 -4.78
CA VAL A 208 -10.20 -16.26 -5.28
C VAL A 208 -9.38 -15.10 -4.76
N GLU A 209 -8.90 -14.25 -5.66
CA GLU A 209 -8.10 -13.08 -5.30
C GLU A 209 -8.94 -12.00 -4.62
N MET A 210 -8.35 -11.39 -3.59
CA MET A 210 -8.90 -10.20 -2.92
C MET A 210 -8.18 -8.95 -3.41
N PRO A 211 -8.86 -7.99 -4.07
CA PRO A 211 -8.24 -6.74 -4.49
C PRO A 211 -7.66 -5.94 -3.30
N ARG A 212 -6.48 -5.36 -3.50
CA ARG A 212 -5.86 -4.45 -2.53
C ARG A 212 -6.50 -3.06 -2.60
N SER A 213 -6.80 -2.47 -1.46
CA SER A 213 -7.19 -1.06 -1.33
C SER A 213 -5.96 -0.14 -1.20
N ASP A 214 -6.14 1.16 -1.44
CA ASP A 214 -5.07 2.17 -1.34
C ASP A 214 -4.56 2.39 0.10
N TYR A 215 -5.21 1.78 1.11
CA TYR A 215 -4.87 1.83 2.53
C TYR A 215 -4.50 0.46 3.12
N ASN A 216 -3.95 -0.43 2.28
CA ASN A 216 -3.34 -1.70 2.69
C ASN A 216 -4.29 -2.73 3.34
N TYR A 217 -5.54 -2.80 2.84
CA TYR A 217 -6.44 -3.92 3.09
C TYR A 217 -6.75 -4.65 1.79
N PHE A 218 -6.90 -5.96 1.89
CA PHE A 218 -7.39 -6.81 0.82
C PHE A 218 -8.88 -7.04 1.04
N ILE A 219 -9.71 -6.71 0.06
CA ILE A 219 -11.16 -6.57 0.27
C ILE A 219 -11.94 -7.45 -0.69
N ASP A 220 -12.80 -8.31 -0.15
CA ASP A 220 -13.90 -8.93 -0.90
C ASP A 220 -15.21 -8.21 -0.56
N GLN A 221 -15.79 -7.54 -1.58
CA GLN A 221 -17.03 -6.75 -1.44
C GLN A 221 -18.28 -7.60 -1.20
N LYS A 222 -18.21 -8.89 -1.47
CA LYS A 222 -19.30 -9.86 -1.25
C LYS A 222 -19.04 -10.76 -0.05
N GLY A 223 -17.90 -10.55 0.61
CA GLY A 223 -17.41 -11.34 1.72
C GLY A 223 -16.87 -12.72 1.34
N VAL A 224 -15.97 -13.23 2.15
CA VAL A 224 -15.34 -14.53 1.94
C VAL A 224 -16.25 -15.72 2.31
N GLY A 225 -17.39 -15.45 2.90
CA GLY A 225 -18.33 -16.49 3.39
C GLY A 225 -18.12 -16.83 4.85
N ASP A 226 -18.03 -18.13 5.15
CA ASP A 226 -17.85 -18.59 6.53
C ASP A 226 -16.48 -18.20 7.08
N LEU A 227 -16.48 -17.43 8.17
CA LEU A 227 -15.27 -16.98 8.86
C LEU A 227 -14.76 -17.97 9.89
N SER A 228 -15.42 -19.12 10.07
CA SER A 228 -14.98 -20.17 11.00
C SER A 228 -13.96 -21.15 10.41
N ALA A 229 -13.75 -21.11 9.09
CA ALA A 229 -12.86 -22.01 8.34
C ALA A 229 -12.24 -21.30 7.15
N LEU A 230 -11.56 -20.19 7.40
CA LEU A 230 -10.95 -19.39 6.33
C LEU A 230 -9.53 -19.86 6.05
N LYS A 231 -9.30 -20.33 4.83
CA LYS A 231 -7.98 -20.63 4.28
C LYS A 231 -7.52 -19.51 3.37
N LEU A 232 -6.36 -18.97 3.64
CA LEU A 232 -5.72 -17.92 2.85
C LEU A 232 -4.50 -18.46 2.11
N ARG A 233 -4.24 -17.89 0.92
CA ARG A 233 -2.98 -18.03 0.21
C ARG A 233 -2.39 -16.64 0.00
N ILE A 234 -1.17 -16.44 0.50
CA ILE A 234 -0.47 -15.18 0.48
C ILE A 234 0.77 -15.33 -0.40
N THR A 235 0.91 -14.47 -1.40
CA THR A 235 2.07 -14.43 -2.30
C THR A 235 2.88 -13.16 -2.03
N ALA A 236 4.17 -13.31 -1.79
CA ALA A 236 5.12 -12.23 -1.68
C ALA A 236 5.57 -11.72 -3.06
N VAL A 237 6.21 -10.54 -3.10
CA VAL A 237 6.66 -9.90 -4.35
C VAL A 237 7.77 -10.68 -5.07
N ASP A 238 8.50 -11.53 -4.38
CA ASP A 238 9.53 -12.42 -4.95
C ASP A 238 8.96 -13.76 -5.48
N GLY A 239 7.64 -13.94 -5.38
CA GLY A 239 6.93 -15.13 -5.82
C GLY A 239 6.81 -16.25 -4.78
N GLN A 240 7.39 -16.10 -3.58
CA GLN A 240 7.13 -17.04 -2.49
C GLN A 240 5.65 -17.06 -2.14
N THR A 241 5.09 -18.23 -1.91
CA THR A 241 3.68 -18.42 -1.57
C THR A 241 3.57 -19.27 -0.32
N VAL A 242 2.71 -18.84 0.61
CA VAL A 242 2.35 -19.58 1.81
C VAL A 242 0.83 -19.73 1.90
N GLU A 243 0.36 -20.84 2.45
CA GLU A 243 -1.05 -21.08 2.74
C GLU A 243 -1.23 -21.20 4.24
N ASP A 244 -2.30 -20.60 4.76
CA ASP A 244 -2.60 -20.58 6.20
C ASP A 244 -4.08 -20.86 6.44
N ASP A 245 -4.35 -21.86 7.26
CA ASP A 245 -5.70 -22.17 7.74
C ASP A 245 -5.92 -21.42 9.05
N LEU A 246 -6.76 -20.37 9.00
CA LEU A 246 -6.95 -19.51 10.16
C LEU A 246 -7.77 -20.19 11.23
N PRO A 247 -7.28 -20.21 12.50
CA PRO A 247 -7.95 -20.91 13.57
C PRO A 247 -9.18 -20.18 14.08
N GLY A 248 -10.22 -20.96 14.37
CA GLY A 248 -11.38 -20.52 15.13
C GLY A 248 -12.29 -19.51 14.43
N THR A 249 -13.25 -18.98 15.18
CA THR A 249 -14.18 -17.97 14.66
C THR A 249 -13.51 -16.61 14.58
N ILE A 250 -13.49 -16.03 13.38
CA ILE A 250 -12.93 -14.72 13.11
C ILE A 250 -13.98 -13.66 13.40
N THR A 251 -13.61 -12.65 14.16
CA THR A 251 -14.45 -11.48 14.48
C THR A 251 -13.83 -10.21 13.93
N ALA A 252 -14.68 -9.25 13.57
CA ALA A 252 -14.24 -7.91 13.14
C ALA A 252 -13.39 -7.21 14.21
N ASP A 253 -12.50 -6.34 13.76
CA ASP A 253 -11.57 -5.57 14.58
C ASP A 253 -10.66 -6.41 15.49
N LYS A 254 -10.31 -7.62 15.04
CA LYS A 254 -9.40 -8.51 15.74
C LYS A 254 -8.21 -8.90 14.87
N VAL A 255 -7.10 -9.13 15.55
CA VAL A 255 -5.90 -9.73 14.97
C VAL A 255 -5.92 -11.22 15.27
N VAL A 256 -5.79 -12.02 14.20
CA VAL A 256 -5.66 -13.48 14.27
C VAL A 256 -4.20 -13.82 14.00
N ALA A 257 -3.60 -14.61 14.88
CA ALA A 257 -2.25 -15.13 14.66
C ALA A 257 -2.28 -16.21 13.58
N GLY A 258 -1.35 -16.14 12.65
CA GLY A 258 -1.13 -17.19 11.66
C GLY A 258 -0.18 -18.28 12.13
N THR A 259 0.01 -19.26 11.27
CA THR A 259 0.90 -20.41 11.53
C THR A 259 2.11 -20.45 10.60
N VAL A 260 2.16 -19.55 9.60
CA VAL A 260 3.17 -19.54 8.53
C VAL A 260 3.93 -18.21 8.46
N GLN A 261 5.11 -18.25 7.81
CA GLN A 261 5.92 -17.08 7.51
C GLN A 261 6.71 -17.33 6.21
N PHE A 262 7.06 -16.28 5.47
CA PHE A 262 8.02 -16.34 4.37
C PHE A 262 9.44 -16.67 4.88
N LYS A 263 10.23 -17.29 4.03
CA LYS A 263 11.62 -17.66 4.32
C LYS A 263 12.56 -16.46 4.28
#